data_82ff105649c0aa3506ca142a7782aa7f
#
_entry.id   82ff105649c0aa3506ca142a7782aa7f
#
_cell.length_a   1.000
_cell.length_b   1.000
_cell.length_c   1.000
_cell.angle_alpha   90.00
_cell.angle_beta   90.00
_cell.angle_gamma   90.00
#
_symmetry.space_group_name_H-M   'P 1'
#
loop_
_entity.id
_entity.type
_entity.pdbx_description
1 polymer ?
#
loop_
_entity_poly.entity_id
_entity_poly.type
_entity_poly.pdbx_seq_one_letter_code
_entity_poly.pdbx_strand_id
1 'polypeptide(L)'
;MKEILLLFFTVALTDFFAEMGDKTQFMLIGMTSKYKLRDIIPGTLAAIVVLNGIAVFAGGIISVFVPDWLIKFIASAAFFYFGITAILKNEEDDEEAESGKFKIAVAAVFCTFFIAELGDKTQLTAITFGANGGIGRAFVIWAACVVVFFAADMIGMLAGLFLKKKMPEGFLNAVSFVLFSFFGFTTLWEGLGILQDSLAASPDGNGVHKKLIFGLASIIFAFLSIAALVKKLKNRKKNP
;
A
#
# COMPACT_ATOMS: atom_id res chain seq x y z
N MET A 1 25.28 14.53 -20.93
CA MET A 1 25.20 13.09 -20.65
C MET A 1 25.62 12.75 -19.23
N LYS A 2 26.81 13.17 -18.75
CA LYS A 2 27.28 12.89 -17.38
C LYS A 2 26.33 13.42 -16.27
N GLU A 3 25.83 14.64 -16.42
CA GLU A 3 24.89 15.25 -15.46
C GLU A 3 23.56 14.51 -15.36
N ILE A 4 23.02 14.06 -16.49
CA ILE A 4 21.77 13.28 -16.53
C ILE A 4 21.96 11.92 -15.85
N LEU A 5 23.10 11.27 -16.11
CA LEU A 5 23.43 9.99 -15.49
C LEU A 5 23.62 10.16 -13.98
N LEU A 6 24.32 11.22 -13.56
CA LEU A 6 24.49 11.53 -12.12
C LEU A 6 23.15 11.79 -11.45
N LEU A 7 22.27 12.57 -12.09
CA LEU A 7 20.92 12.82 -11.57
C LEU A 7 20.13 11.52 -11.41
N PHE A 8 20.13 10.67 -12.45
CA PHE A 8 19.46 9.37 -12.41
C PHE A 8 19.95 8.52 -11.23
N PHE A 9 21.26 8.34 -11.08
CA PHE A 9 21.82 7.54 -10.00
C PHE A 9 21.61 8.17 -8.62
N THR A 10 21.64 9.50 -8.50
CA THR A 10 21.38 10.16 -7.22
C THR A 10 19.95 9.91 -6.77
N VAL A 11 18.96 10.14 -7.64
CA VAL A 11 17.54 9.86 -7.34
C VAL A 11 17.38 8.38 -7.05
N ALA A 12 17.92 7.51 -7.91
CA ALA A 12 17.81 6.07 -7.78
C ALA A 12 18.33 5.55 -6.44
N LEU A 13 19.52 5.95 -6.02
CA LEU A 13 20.09 5.52 -4.75
C LEU A 13 19.31 6.06 -3.55
N THR A 14 18.93 7.35 -3.60
CA THR A 14 18.18 7.97 -2.52
C THR A 14 16.84 7.26 -2.30
N ASP A 15 16.09 7.04 -3.36
CA ASP A 15 14.77 6.41 -3.29
C ASP A 15 14.89 4.91 -2.95
N PHE A 16 15.90 4.20 -3.47
CA PHE A 16 16.11 2.79 -3.13
C PHE A 16 16.28 2.58 -1.63
N PHE A 17 17.14 3.38 -1.00
CA PHE A 17 17.35 3.27 0.45
C PHE A 17 16.14 3.75 1.24
N ALA A 18 15.38 4.71 0.73
CA ALA A 18 14.15 5.17 1.37
C ALA A 18 13.04 4.11 1.34
N GLU A 19 12.98 3.30 0.25
CA GLU A 19 12.00 2.23 0.08
C GLU A 19 12.38 0.93 0.79
N MET A 20 13.67 0.72 1.11
CA MET A 20 14.10 -0.53 1.76
C MET A 20 13.54 -0.65 3.18
N GLY A 21 12.70 -1.67 3.37
CA GLY A 21 12.03 -1.92 4.65
C GLY A 21 10.77 -1.09 4.88
N ASP A 22 10.27 -0.39 3.84
CA ASP A 22 9.04 0.36 3.96
C ASP A 22 7.79 -0.54 4.00
N LYS A 23 6.67 0.05 4.40
CA LYS A 23 5.34 -0.61 4.55
C LYS A 23 4.89 -1.37 3.31
N THR A 24 5.22 -0.85 2.11
CA THR A 24 4.83 -1.45 0.83
C THR A 24 5.52 -2.75 0.54
N GLN A 25 6.79 -2.91 0.89
CA GLN A 25 7.47 -4.21 0.81
C GLN A 25 6.78 -5.26 1.68
N PHE A 26 6.42 -4.91 2.93
CA PHE A 26 5.69 -5.81 3.81
C PHE A 26 4.26 -6.09 3.30
N MET A 27 3.61 -5.09 2.72
CA MET A 27 2.31 -5.26 2.07
C MET A 27 2.40 -6.24 0.90
N LEU A 28 3.42 -6.13 0.05
CA LEU A 28 3.65 -7.03 -1.07
C LEU A 28 3.93 -8.47 -0.60
N ILE A 29 4.71 -8.65 0.49
CA ILE A 29 4.85 -9.96 1.14
C ILE A 29 3.48 -10.52 1.51
N GLY A 30 2.64 -9.71 2.16
CA GLY A 30 1.28 -10.09 2.53
C GLY A 30 0.40 -10.42 1.31
N MET A 31 0.51 -9.65 0.23
CA MET A 31 -0.25 -9.88 -1.00
C MET A 31 0.09 -11.21 -1.69
N THR A 32 1.32 -11.74 -1.54
CA THR A 32 1.69 -13.04 -2.11
C THR A 32 0.89 -14.21 -1.51
N SER A 33 0.28 -14.04 -0.34
CA SER A 33 -0.65 -15.03 0.22
C SER A 33 -1.96 -15.10 -0.55
N LYS A 34 -2.41 -13.97 -1.12
CA LYS A 34 -3.74 -13.81 -1.72
C LYS A 34 -3.71 -13.85 -3.25
N TYR A 35 -2.69 -13.26 -3.85
CA TYR A 35 -2.58 -13.08 -5.31
C TYR A 35 -1.39 -13.85 -5.87
N LYS A 36 -1.46 -14.20 -7.15
CA LYS A 36 -0.32 -14.79 -7.89
C LYS A 36 0.63 -13.67 -8.32
N LEU A 37 1.93 -13.96 -8.48
CA LEU A 37 2.89 -12.94 -8.94
C LEU A 37 2.51 -12.29 -10.26
N ARG A 38 1.91 -13.06 -11.18
CA ARG A 38 1.42 -12.54 -12.46
C ARG A 38 0.37 -11.43 -12.31
N ASP A 39 -0.32 -11.37 -11.15
CA ASP A 39 -1.32 -10.35 -10.85
C ASP A 39 -0.69 -9.18 -10.08
N ILE A 40 0.26 -9.49 -9.18
CA ILE A 40 0.94 -8.50 -8.35
C ILE A 40 1.87 -7.61 -9.19
N ILE A 41 2.71 -8.21 -10.03
CA ILE A 41 3.70 -7.49 -10.82
C ILE A 41 3.07 -6.39 -11.70
N PRO A 42 2.08 -6.66 -12.58
CA PRO A 42 1.52 -5.62 -13.41
C PRO A 42 0.70 -4.60 -12.62
N GLY A 43 0.01 -5.01 -11.55
CA GLY A 43 -0.73 -4.08 -10.69
C GLY A 43 0.17 -3.09 -9.97
N THR A 44 1.24 -3.59 -9.36
CA THR A 44 2.25 -2.77 -8.67
C THR A 44 2.99 -1.87 -9.65
N LEU A 45 3.48 -2.40 -10.77
CA LEU A 45 4.18 -1.61 -11.78
C LEU A 45 3.31 -0.48 -12.33
N ALA A 46 2.05 -0.76 -12.65
CA ALA A 46 1.11 0.26 -13.12
C ALA A 46 0.89 1.35 -12.06
N ALA A 47 0.75 0.98 -10.79
CA ALA A 47 0.60 1.94 -9.70
C ALA A 47 1.84 2.82 -9.54
N ILE A 48 3.05 2.24 -9.55
CA ILE A 48 4.32 2.98 -9.48
C ILE A 48 4.45 3.97 -10.64
N VAL A 49 4.17 3.53 -11.87
CA VAL A 49 4.24 4.37 -13.08
C VAL A 49 3.30 5.56 -12.95
N VAL A 50 2.06 5.34 -12.55
CA VAL A 50 1.04 6.40 -12.44
C VAL A 50 1.35 7.34 -11.27
N LEU A 51 1.67 6.80 -10.09
CA LEU A 51 1.97 7.62 -8.91
C LEU A 51 3.17 8.53 -9.11
N ASN A 52 4.29 7.96 -9.57
CA ASN A 52 5.49 8.74 -9.82
C ASN A 52 5.30 9.70 -11.01
N GLY A 53 4.48 9.32 -12.01
CA GLY A 53 4.09 10.23 -13.08
C GLY A 53 3.35 11.46 -12.53
N ILE A 54 2.36 11.24 -11.70
CA ILE A 54 1.61 12.33 -11.06
C ILE A 54 2.54 13.18 -10.16
N ALA A 55 3.37 12.56 -9.34
CA ALA A 55 4.28 13.27 -8.45
C ALA A 55 5.28 14.17 -9.22
N VAL A 56 5.92 13.62 -10.24
CA VAL A 56 6.97 14.32 -10.99
C VAL A 56 6.40 15.36 -11.95
N PHE A 57 5.33 15.04 -12.71
CA PHE A 57 4.81 15.91 -13.77
C PHE A 57 3.72 16.87 -13.29
N ALA A 58 2.94 16.47 -12.29
CA ALA A 58 1.87 17.30 -11.74
C ALA A 58 2.30 18.09 -10.49
N GLY A 59 3.54 17.91 -10.01
CA GLY A 59 4.09 18.70 -8.91
C GLY A 59 3.24 18.68 -7.64
N GLY A 60 2.63 17.53 -7.32
CA GLY A 60 1.80 17.42 -6.11
C GLY A 60 0.39 17.99 -6.24
N ILE A 61 -0.14 18.22 -7.46
CA ILE A 61 -1.50 18.76 -7.68
C ILE A 61 -2.56 17.96 -6.91
N ILE A 62 -2.39 16.65 -6.75
CA ILE A 62 -3.38 15.83 -6.01
C ILE A 62 -3.47 16.21 -4.55
N SER A 63 -2.35 16.51 -3.90
CA SER A 63 -2.33 16.93 -2.48
C SER A 63 -3.04 18.26 -2.24
N VAL A 64 -3.24 19.05 -3.29
CA VAL A 64 -4.01 20.33 -3.19
C VAL A 64 -5.51 20.08 -3.16
N PHE A 65 -5.99 19.02 -3.84
CA PHE A 65 -7.43 18.75 -3.98
C PHE A 65 -7.97 17.73 -2.98
N VAL A 66 -7.13 16.82 -2.49
CA VAL A 66 -7.55 15.76 -1.56
C VAL A 66 -6.80 15.93 -0.26
N PRO A 67 -7.49 16.18 0.86
CA PRO A 67 -6.84 16.30 2.16
C PRO A 67 -6.11 15.02 2.55
N ASP A 68 -4.88 15.14 3.07
CA ASP A 68 -4.03 14.01 3.45
C ASP A 68 -4.70 13.06 4.45
N TRP A 69 -5.50 13.59 5.39
CA TRP A 69 -6.24 12.76 6.34
C TRP A 69 -7.24 11.84 5.66
N LEU A 70 -7.88 12.28 4.57
CA LEU A 70 -8.84 11.47 3.82
C LEU A 70 -8.13 10.33 3.09
N ILE A 71 -6.98 10.60 2.48
CA ILE A 71 -6.12 9.59 1.84
C ILE A 71 -5.73 8.53 2.86
N LYS A 72 -5.27 8.93 4.04
CA LYS A 72 -4.90 8.03 5.13
C LYS A 72 -6.08 7.17 5.62
N PHE A 73 -7.29 7.71 5.67
CA PHE A 73 -8.48 6.94 6.06
C PHE A 73 -8.84 5.88 5.02
N ILE A 74 -8.79 6.23 3.73
CA ILE A 74 -9.04 5.28 2.64
C ILE A 74 -7.97 4.18 2.64
N ALA A 75 -6.69 4.54 2.81
CA ALA A 75 -5.59 3.58 2.91
C ALA A 75 -5.76 2.64 4.12
N SER A 76 -6.11 3.16 5.28
CA SER A 76 -6.38 2.37 6.49
C SER A 76 -7.54 1.38 6.27
N ALA A 77 -8.63 1.83 5.67
CA ALA A 77 -9.78 0.97 5.36
C ALA A 77 -9.38 -0.15 4.39
N ALA A 78 -8.57 0.15 3.37
CA ALA A 78 -8.04 -0.84 2.44
C ALA A 78 -7.17 -1.89 3.17
N PHE A 79 -6.25 -1.46 4.03
CA PHE A 79 -5.44 -2.38 4.84
C PHE A 79 -6.30 -3.28 5.72
N PHE A 80 -7.30 -2.75 6.42
CA PHE A 80 -8.21 -3.56 7.22
C PHE A 80 -9.00 -4.57 6.38
N TYR A 81 -9.48 -4.16 5.21
CA TYR A 81 -10.15 -5.06 4.27
C TYR A 81 -9.25 -6.22 3.84
N PHE A 82 -7.97 -5.93 3.48
CA PHE A 82 -7.02 -6.97 3.09
C PHE A 82 -6.64 -7.87 4.27
N GLY A 83 -6.48 -7.33 5.46
CA GLY A 83 -6.26 -8.12 6.67
C GLY A 83 -7.38 -9.13 6.92
N ILE A 84 -8.63 -8.67 6.92
CA ILE A 84 -9.80 -9.54 7.12
C ILE A 84 -9.91 -10.58 6.00
N THR A 85 -9.70 -10.20 4.74
CA THR A 85 -9.79 -11.14 3.61
C THR A 85 -8.65 -12.16 3.60
N ALA A 86 -7.49 -11.84 4.17
CA ALA A 86 -6.40 -12.80 4.35
C ALA A 86 -6.80 -13.97 5.28
N ILE A 87 -7.60 -13.70 6.33
CA ILE A 87 -8.14 -14.75 7.19
C ILE A 87 -9.17 -15.61 6.46
N LEU A 88 -10.02 -14.99 5.62
CA LEU A 88 -11.15 -15.66 4.98
C LEU A 88 -10.74 -16.57 3.80
N LYS A 89 -9.53 -16.41 3.25
CA LYS A 89 -9.07 -17.21 2.11
C LYS A 89 -9.02 -18.70 2.47
N ASN A 90 -9.63 -19.54 1.64
CA ASN A 90 -9.54 -21.01 1.70
C ASN A 90 -8.52 -21.50 0.67
N GLU A 91 -7.95 -22.68 0.94
CA GLU A 91 -6.92 -23.32 0.10
C GLU A 91 -7.41 -23.69 -1.32
N GLU A 92 -8.74 -23.82 -1.50
CA GLU A 92 -9.38 -24.25 -2.75
C GLU A 92 -9.57 -23.11 -3.78
N ASP A 93 -9.34 -21.86 -3.42
CA ASP A 93 -9.61 -20.70 -4.29
C ASP A 93 -8.53 -20.45 -5.36
N ASP A 94 -7.46 -21.25 -5.40
CA ASP A 94 -6.29 -21.01 -6.28
C ASP A 94 -6.38 -21.63 -7.69
N GLU A 95 -7.36 -22.49 -8.00
CA GLU A 95 -7.34 -23.30 -9.25
C GLU A 95 -8.08 -22.72 -10.46
N GLU A 96 -9.00 -21.78 -10.30
CA GLU A 96 -9.77 -21.23 -11.43
C GLU A 96 -9.53 -19.73 -11.67
N ALA A 97 -8.47 -19.39 -12.37
CA ALA A 97 -8.27 -18.03 -12.87
C ALA A 97 -8.74 -17.88 -14.32
N GLU A 98 -10.03 -17.70 -14.53
CA GLU A 98 -10.56 -17.15 -15.78
C GLU A 98 -10.04 -15.72 -16.01
N SER A 99 -9.94 -15.30 -17.28
CA SER A 99 -9.38 -14.00 -17.69
C SER A 99 -10.04 -12.80 -16.99
N GLY A 100 -11.30 -12.91 -16.58
CA GLY A 100 -12.01 -11.89 -15.81
C GLY A 100 -11.49 -11.72 -14.38
N LYS A 101 -11.17 -12.81 -13.70
CA LYS A 101 -10.60 -12.78 -12.34
C LYS A 101 -9.19 -12.17 -12.33
N PHE A 102 -8.40 -12.39 -13.39
CA PHE A 102 -7.07 -11.76 -13.56
C PHE A 102 -7.17 -10.23 -13.57
N LYS A 103 -8.04 -9.65 -14.41
CA LYS A 103 -8.22 -8.19 -14.48
C LYS A 103 -8.66 -7.59 -13.13
N ILE A 104 -9.54 -8.28 -12.42
CA ILE A 104 -10.02 -7.85 -11.09
C ILE A 104 -8.87 -7.92 -10.07
N ALA A 105 -8.04 -8.97 -10.11
CA ALA A 105 -6.91 -9.13 -9.21
C ALA A 105 -5.84 -8.05 -9.45
N VAL A 106 -5.48 -7.80 -10.72
CA VAL A 106 -4.54 -6.72 -11.09
C VAL A 106 -5.06 -5.35 -10.66
N ALA A 107 -6.35 -5.07 -10.89
CA ALA A 107 -6.97 -3.81 -10.46
C ALA A 107 -7.00 -3.67 -8.94
N ALA A 108 -7.28 -4.74 -8.21
CA ALA A 108 -7.26 -4.75 -6.75
C ALA A 108 -5.84 -4.48 -6.20
N VAL A 109 -4.81 -5.09 -6.78
CA VAL A 109 -3.41 -4.83 -6.43
C VAL A 109 -3.05 -3.39 -6.75
N PHE A 110 -3.37 -2.91 -7.96
CA PHE A 110 -3.14 -1.53 -8.36
C PHE A 110 -3.77 -0.53 -7.38
N CYS A 111 -5.07 -0.66 -7.12
CA CYS A 111 -5.78 0.26 -6.22
C CYS A 111 -5.19 0.25 -4.80
N THR A 112 -4.87 -0.94 -4.29
CA THR A 112 -4.33 -1.06 -2.93
C THR A 112 -2.95 -0.42 -2.83
N PHE A 113 -2.06 -0.73 -3.77
CA PHE A 113 -0.72 -0.17 -3.81
C PHE A 113 -0.78 1.34 -4.03
N PHE A 114 -1.59 1.79 -4.99
CA PHE A 114 -1.79 3.19 -5.29
C PHE A 114 -2.25 3.99 -4.06
N ILE A 115 -3.25 3.50 -3.35
CA ILE A 115 -3.78 4.19 -2.16
C ILE A 115 -2.77 4.15 -1.00
N ALA A 116 -2.05 3.04 -0.83
CA ALA A 116 -1.05 2.89 0.23
C ALA A 116 0.14 3.84 0.07
N GLU A 117 0.54 4.09 -1.18
CA GLU A 117 1.66 4.96 -1.55
C GLU A 117 1.26 6.43 -1.73
N LEU A 118 -0.03 6.71 -1.97
CA LEU A 118 -0.49 8.07 -2.20
C LEU A 118 -0.21 8.94 -0.95
N GLY A 119 0.52 10.05 -1.12
CA GLY A 119 0.89 10.96 -0.05
C GLY A 119 2.05 10.47 0.84
N ASP A 120 2.84 9.50 0.41
CA ASP A 120 4.02 9.08 1.16
C ASP A 120 5.23 10.00 0.95
N LYS A 121 6.23 9.84 1.84
CA LYS A 121 7.45 10.68 1.88
C LYS A 121 8.24 10.64 0.57
N THR A 122 8.24 9.51 -0.10
CA THR A 122 8.94 9.31 -1.37
C THR A 122 8.33 10.12 -2.52
N GLN A 123 7.00 10.36 -2.49
CA GLN A 123 6.38 11.29 -3.45
C GLN A 123 6.88 12.73 -3.27
N LEU A 124 7.17 13.17 -2.04
CA LEU A 124 7.76 14.50 -1.79
C LEU A 124 9.15 14.61 -2.44
N THR A 125 9.93 13.56 -2.42
CA THR A 125 11.24 13.48 -3.10
C THR A 125 11.06 13.63 -4.61
N ALA A 126 10.15 12.86 -5.21
CA ALA A 126 9.85 12.92 -6.64
C ALA A 126 9.32 14.32 -7.07
N ILE A 127 8.45 14.94 -6.27
CA ILE A 127 7.95 16.31 -6.48
C ILE A 127 9.11 17.31 -6.42
N THR A 128 9.95 17.21 -5.39
CA THR A 128 11.07 18.15 -5.17
C THR A 128 12.07 18.09 -6.30
N PHE A 129 12.43 16.89 -6.76
CA PHE A 129 13.32 16.71 -7.90
C PHE A 129 12.66 17.15 -9.21
N GLY A 130 11.36 16.85 -9.40
CA GLY A 130 10.60 17.19 -10.60
C GLY A 130 10.41 18.68 -10.82
N ALA A 131 10.22 19.47 -9.74
CA ALA A 131 9.94 20.89 -9.80
C ALA A 131 11.10 21.74 -10.36
N ASN A 132 12.34 21.24 -10.31
CA ASN A 132 13.54 22.05 -10.55
C ASN A 132 14.23 21.83 -11.90
N GLY A 133 13.59 21.21 -12.92
CA GLY A 133 14.41 20.77 -14.04
C GLY A 133 13.88 20.79 -15.47
N GLY A 134 12.67 21.24 -15.72
CA GLY A 134 12.04 21.15 -17.04
C GLY A 134 11.70 19.71 -17.47
N ILE A 135 10.92 19.56 -18.55
CA ILE A 135 10.31 18.29 -18.99
C ILE A 135 11.33 17.16 -19.20
N GLY A 136 12.50 17.47 -19.77
CA GLY A 136 13.53 16.45 -20.02
C GLY A 136 14.13 15.85 -18.75
N ARG A 137 14.37 16.68 -17.72
CA ARG A 137 14.82 16.22 -16.41
C ARG A 137 13.71 15.49 -15.65
N ALA A 138 12.49 16.00 -15.72
CA ALA A 138 11.33 15.35 -15.12
C ALA A 138 11.16 13.90 -15.63
N PHE A 139 11.35 13.67 -16.93
CA PHE A 139 11.27 12.32 -17.49
C PHE A 139 12.36 11.38 -16.94
N VAL A 140 13.60 11.88 -16.79
CA VAL A 140 14.71 11.10 -16.21
C VAL A 140 14.44 10.75 -14.74
N ILE A 141 13.93 11.70 -13.98
CA ILE A 141 13.57 11.50 -12.57
C ILE A 141 12.44 10.48 -12.45
N TRP A 142 11.37 10.64 -13.23
CA TRP A 142 10.27 9.68 -13.28
C TRP A 142 10.76 8.26 -13.61
N ALA A 143 11.61 8.12 -14.63
CA ALA A 143 12.15 6.81 -15.01
C ALA A 143 13.04 6.21 -13.90
N ALA A 144 13.85 7.03 -13.23
CA ALA A 144 14.67 6.60 -12.09
C ALA A 144 13.79 6.10 -10.95
N CYS A 145 12.77 6.88 -10.54
CA CYS A 145 11.82 6.49 -9.51
C CYS A 145 11.12 5.17 -9.89
N VAL A 146 10.55 5.06 -11.09
CA VAL A 146 9.84 3.84 -11.53
C VAL A 146 10.73 2.60 -11.45
N VAL A 147 11.97 2.69 -11.96
CA VAL A 147 12.89 1.55 -11.97
C VAL A 147 13.26 1.13 -10.55
N VAL A 148 13.53 2.10 -9.70
CA VAL A 148 14.05 1.85 -8.35
C VAL A 148 12.96 1.39 -7.41
N PHE A 149 11.80 2.01 -7.42
CA PHE A 149 10.65 1.56 -6.64
C PHE A 149 10.28 0.13 -7.02
N PHE A 150 10.18 -0.14 -8.32
CA PHE A 150 9.88 -1.49 -8.77
C PHE A 150 10.96 -2.51 -8.37
N ALA A 151 12.25 -2.14 -8.43
CA ALA A 151 13.34 -3.01 -7.99
C ALA A 151 13.29 -3.30 -6.48
N ALA A 152 13.02 -2.29 -5.65
CA ALA A 152 12.86 -2.44 -4.21
C ALA A 152 11.64 -3.33 -3.88
N ASP A 153 10.52 -3.11 -4.54
CA ASP A 153 9.31 -3.90 -4.37
C ASP A 153 9.44 -5.35 -4.83
N MET A 154 10.23 -5.59 -5.89
CA MET A 154 10.56 -6.95 -6.32
C MET A 154 11.26 -7.76 -5.23
N ILE A 155 12.08 -7.12 -4.38
CA ILE A 155 12.69 -7.78 -3.23
C ILE A 155 11.60 -8.25 -2.25
N GLY A 156 10.62 -7.39 -1.95
CA GLY A 156 9.46 -7.75 -1.13
C GLY A 156 8.64 -8.89 -1.72
N MET A 157 8.33 -8.83 -3.03
CA MET A 157 7.60 -9.89 -3.73
C MET A 157 8.34 -11.22 -3.71
N LEU A 158 9.66 -11.22 -3.94
CA LEU A 158 10.50 -12.41 -3.90
C LEU A 158 10.59 -12.99 -2.49
N ALA A 159 10.73 -12.14 -1.49
CA ALA A 159 10.71 -12.56 -0.08
C ALA A 159 9.37 -13.21 0.27
N GLY A 160 8.24 -12.61 -0.14
CA GLY A 160 6.92 -13.18 0.06
C GLY A 160 6.73 -14.52 -0.64
N LEU A 161 7.23 -14.65 -1.87
CA LEU A 161 7.18 -15.91 -2.62
C LEU A 161 8.02 -17.01 -1.95
N PHE A 162 9.21 -16.65 -1.45
CA PHE A 162 10.06 -17.58 -0.72
C PHE A 162 9.40 -18.06 0.57
N LEU A 163 8.78 -17.14 1.32
CA LEU A 163 7.99 -17.46 2.50
C LEU A 163 6.82 -18.38 2.15
N LYS A 164 6.09 -18.09 1.06
CA LYS A 164 4.97 -18.91 0.58
C LYS A 164 5.38 -20.36 0.28
N LYS A 165 6.58 -20.57 -0.26
CA LYS A 165 7.10 -21.92 -0.57
C LYS A 165 7.53 -22.72 0.66
N LYS A 166 7.97 -22.05 1.73
CA LYS A 166 8.52 -22.69 2.94
C LYS A 166 7.56 -22.78 4.10
N MET A 167 6.53 -21.95 4.12
CA MET A 167 5.61 -21.83 5.25
C MET A 167 4.24 -22.43 4.91
N PRO A 168 3.54 -23.02 5.88
CA PRO A 168 2.14 -23.44 5.69
C PRO A 168 1.27 -22.22 5.31
N GLU A 169 0.30 -22.43 4.41
CA GLU A 169 -0.59 -21.34 3.97
C GLU A 169 -1.31 -20.63 5.11
N GLY A 170 -1.74 -21.37 6.12
CA GLY A 170 -2.35 -20.78 7.31
C GLY A 170 -1.44 -19.81 8.06
N PHE A 171 -0.12 -20.07 8.08
CA PHE A 171 0.86 -19.19 8.69
C PHE A 171 1.03 -17.89 7.87
N LEU A 172 1.14 -18.01 6.54
CA LEU A 172 1.28 -16.85 5.67
C LEU A 172 0.04 -15.94 5.73
N ASN A 173 -1.15 -16.54 5.77
CA ASN A 173 -2.39 -15.79 5.94
C ASN A 173 -2.44 -15.06 7.30
N ALA A 174 -1.93 -15.69 8.37
CA ALA A 174 -1.83 -15.06 9.68
C ALA A 174 -0.82 -13.90 9.68
N VAL A 175 0.35 -14.08 9.06
CA VAL A 175 1.34 -13.00 8.88
C VAL A 175 0.75 -11.85 8.09
N SER A 176 0.06 -12.13 6.99
CA SER A 176 -0.62 -11.11 6.18
C SER A 176 -1.67 -10.34 6.99
N PHE A 177 -2.48 -11.05 7.78
CA PHE A 177 -3.45 -10.41 8.67
C PHE A 177 -2.78 -9.47 9.67
N VAL A 178 -1.69 -9.92 10.32
CA VAL A 178 -0.96 -9.10 11.30
C VAL A 178 -0.36 -7.87 10.63
N LEU A 179 0.30 -8.04 9.49
CA LEU A 179 0.93 -6.93 8.75
C LEU A 179 -0.11 -5.90 8.30
N PHE A 180 -1.17 -6.34 7.64
CA PHE A 180 -2.22 -5.44 7.17
C PHE A 180 -2.96 -4.77 8.33
N SER A 181 -3.19 -5.46 9.44
CA SER A 181 -3.76 -4.86 10.64
C SER A 181 -2.85 -3.78 11.23
N PHE A 182 -1.56 -4.08 11.36
CA PHE A 182 -0.56 -3.14 11.87
C PHE A 182 -0.52 -1.86 11.02
N PHE A 183 -0.41 -2.00 9.70
CA PHE A 183 -0.40 -0.83 8.80
C PHE A 183 -1.76 -0.12 8.77
N GLY A 184 -2.86 -0.83 8.87
CA GLY A 184 -4.19 -0.24 9.00
C GLY A 184 -4.29 0.67 10.24
N PHE A 185 -3.84 0.19 11.39
CA PHE A 185 -3.87 0.99 12.64
C PHE A 185 -2.88 2.15 12.64
N THR A 186 -1.65 1.96 12.16
CA THR A 186 -0.67 3.05 12.10
C THR A 186 -1.13 4.15 11.14
N THR A 187 -1.62 3.79 9.96
CA THR A 187 -2.15 4.74 8.98
C THR A 187 -3.40 5.47 9.50
N LEU A 188 -4.29 4.78 10.21
CA LEU A 188 -5.45 5.41 10.86
C LEU A 188 -5.01 6.43 11.91
N TRP A 189 -4.02 6.08 12.73
CA TRP A 189 -3.51 6.97 13.76
C TRP A 189 -2.88 8.24 13.18
N GLU A 190 -2.11 8.10 12.09
CA GLU A 190 -1.57 9.23 11.35
C GLU A 190 -2.68 10.12 10.77
N GLY A 191 -3.66 9.53 10.08
CA GLY A 191 -4.78 10.26 9.50
C GLY A 191 -5.59 11.04 10.53
N LEU A 192 -5.85 10.43 11.71
CA LEU A 192 -6.50 11.12 12.83
C LEU A 192 -5.65 12.25 13.40
N GLY A 193 -4.32 12.14 13.36
CA GLY A 193 -3.40 13.23 13.75
C GLY A 193 -3.55 14.41 12.82
N ILE A 194 -3.41 14.18 11.50
CA ILE A 194 -3.54 15.22 10.49
C ILE A 194 -4.92 15.91 10.57
N LEU A 195 -5.99 15.13 10.73
CA LEU A 195 -7.33 15.69 10.90
C LEU A 195 -7.45 16.55 12.14
N GLN A 196 -6.92 16.09 13.28
CA GLN A 196 -6.93 16.87 14.51
C GLN A 196 -6.19 18.20 14.37
N ASP A 197 -5.00 18.18 13.73
CA ASP A 197 -4.20 19.38 13.52
C ASP A 197 -4.91 20.36 12.57
N SER A 198 -5.56 19.85 11.51
CA SER A 198 -6.33 20.69 10.57
C SER A 198 -7.55 21.32 11.21
N LEU A 199 -8.23 20.63 12.13
CA LEU A 199 -9.38 21.18 12.86
C LEU A 199 -8.97 22.12 13.99
N ALA A 200 -7.84 21.88 14.65
CA ALA A 200 -7.29 22.78 15.66
C ALA A 200 -6.86 24.15 15.07
N ALA A 201 -6.50 24.16 13.79
CA ALA A 201 -6.20 25.40 13.05
C ALA A 201 -7.47 26.18 12.62
N SER A 202 -8.68 25.60 12.78
CA SER A 202 -9.94 26.26 12.47
C SER A 202 -10.40 27.17 13.62
N PRO A 203 -11.04 28.34 13.32
CA PRO A 203 -11.51 29.28 14.36
C PRO A 203 -12.50 28.72 15.35
N ASP A 204 -13.24 27.65 14.99
CA ASP A 204 -14.27 27.03 15.81
C ASP A 204 -13.77 25.91 16.75
N GLY A 205 -12.47 25.60 16.75
CA GLY A 205 -11.73 24.89 17.80
C GLY A 205 -12.26 23.56 18.36
N ASN A 206 -13.22 22.91 17.68
CA ASN A 206 -13.75 21.62 18.13
C ASN A 206 -12.76 20.48 17.77
N GLY A 207 -11.88 20.15 18.71
CA GLY A 207 -10.93 19.07 18.57
C GLY A 207 -11.60 17.71 18.37
N VAL A 208 -11.12 16.93 17.42
CA VAL A 208 -11.53 15.52 17.26
C VAL A 208 -10.97 14.71 18.42
N HIS A 209 -11.81 13.92 19.06
CA HIS A 209 -11.38 12.97 20.09
C HIS A 209 -10.63 11.77 19.45
N LYS A 210 -9.41 12.02 18.99
CA LYS A 210 -8.54 11.05 18.29
C LYS A 210 -8.50 9.70 18.97
N LYS A 211 -8.30 9.67 20.31
CA LYS A 211 -8.24 8.42 21.08
C LYS A 211 -9.56 7.67 21.08
N LEU A 212 -10.70 8.39 21.13
CA LEU A 212 -12.03 7.78 21.11
C LEU A 212 -12.33 7.14 19.76
N ILE A 213 -12.09 7.87 18.67
CA ILE A 213 -12.32 7.36 17.32
C ILE A 213 -11.42 6.15 17.04
N PHE A 214 -10.14 6.23 17.42
CA PHE A 214 -9.20 5.11 17.27
C PHE A 214 -9.64 3.89 18.09
N GLY A 215 -10.11 4.09 19.32
CA GLY A 215 -10.65 3.02 20.16
C GLY A 215 -11.89 2.36 19.56
N LEU A 216 -12.85 3.14 19.05
CA LEU A 216 -14.04 2.63 18.37
C LEU A 216 -13.67 1.85 17.09
N ALA A 217 -12.78 2.37 16.26
CA ALA A 217 -12.31 1.67 15.07
C ALA A 217 -11.63 0.34 15.43
N SER A 218 -10.83 0.31 16.50
CA SER A 218 -10.17 -0.90 17.00
C SER A 218 -11.18 -1.96 17.44
N ILE A 219 -12.24 -1.55 18.15
CA ILE A 219 -13.32 -2.46 18.59
C ILE A 219 -14.06 -3.02 17.37
N ILE A 220 -14.43 -2.17 16.41
CA ILE A 220 -15.11 -2.58 15.18
C ILE A 220 -14.25 -3.57 14.39
N PHE A 221 -12.96 -3.29 14.23
CA PHE A 221 -12.04 -4.18 13.52
C PHE A 221 -11.88 -5.52 14.23
N ALA A 222 -11.74 -5.52 15.56
CA ALA A 222 -11.67 -6.75 16.35
C ALA A 222 -12.95 -7.60 16.19
N PHE A 223 -14.12 -6.97 16.25
CA PHE A 223 -15.40 -7.65 16.03
C PHE A 223 -15.49 -8.28 14.62
N LEU A 224 -15.13 -7.53 13.58
CA LEU A 224 -15.13 -8.03 12.20
C LEU A 224 -14.13 -9.18 12.01
N SER A 225 -12.95 -9.08 12.63
CA SER A 225 -11.93 -10.14 12.58
C SER A 225 -12.39 -11.42 13.27
N ILE A 226 -13.04 -11.31 14.43
CA ILE A 226 -13.63 -12.45 15.13
C ILE A 226 -14.76 -13.08 14.30
N ALA A 227 -15.65 -12.26 13.73
CA ALA A 227 -16.73 -12.74 12.87
C ALA A 227 -16.19 -13.48 11.64
N ALA A 228 -15.12 -12.96 11.01
CA ALA A 228 -14.42 -13.61 9.89
C ALA A 228 -13.84 -14.97 10.31
N LEU A 229 -13.18 -15.04 11.48
CA LEU A 229 -12.59 -16.26 12.00
C LEU A 229 -13.68 -17.32 12.30
N VAL A 230 -14.77 -16.92 12.94
CA VAL A 230 -15.90 -17.80 13.25
C VAL A 230 -16.53 -18.33 11.95
N LYS A 231 -16.70 -17.48 10.93
CA LYS A 231 -17.20 -17.88 9.61
C LYS A 231 -16.28 -18.92 8.97
N LYS A 232 -14.96 -18.71 9.01
CA LYS A 232 -13.97 -19.66 8.49
C LYS A 232 -14.03 -21.02 9.21
N LEU A 233 -14.09 -21.01 10.54
CA LEU A 233 -14.18 -22.24 11.32
C LEU A 233 -15.48 -23.01 11.06
N LYS A 234 -16.60 -22.29 10.86
CA LYS A 234 -17.89 -22.89 10.51
C LYS A 234 -17.88 -23.54 9.13
N ASN A 235 -17.21 -22.90 8.17
CA ASN A 235 -17.09 -23.45 6.81
C ASN A 235 -16.19 -24.71 6.79
N ARG A 236 -15.08 -24.72 7.54
CA ARG A 236 -14.24 -25.94 7.68
C ARG A 236 -14.96 -27.14 8.28
N LYS A 237 -15.98 -26.92 9.14
CA LYS A 237 -16.78 -28.01 9.69
C LYS A 237 -17.85 -28.55 8.74
N LYS A 238 -18.18 -27.80 7.68
CA LYS A 238 -19.18 -28.22 6.69
C LYS A 238 -18.58 -29.00 5.49
N ASN A 239 -17.29 -28.78 5.21
CA ASN A 239 -16.52 -29.50 4.19
C ASN A 239 -15.32 -30.13 4.91
N PRO A 240 -15.49 -31.36 5.50
CA PRO A 240 -14.41 -32.08 6.17
C PRO A 240 -13.38 -32.64 5.17
#